data_db0c7c6f127218f74f0f3590c795426a
#
_entry.id   db0c7c6f127218f74f0f3590c795426a
#
_cell.length_a   1.000
_cell.length_b   1.000
_cell.length_c   1.000
_cell.angle_alpha   90.00
_cell.angle_beta   90.00
_cell.angle_gamma   90.00
#
_symmetry.space_group_name_H-M   'P 1'
#
loop_
_entity.id
_entity.type
_entity.pdbx_description
1 polymer ?
#
loop_
_entity_poly.entity_id
_entity_poly.type
_entity_poly.pdbx_seq_one_letter_code
_entity_poly.pdbx_strand_id
1 'polypeptide(L)'
;MPKQRKIPLRKCIACQKSTEKRNLFRIVRSPEGEVFLDLTGKKNGRGAYLSKQADCIQKAKDKNLLSRHLGVPVPERVFEEMYHYLEQHPVDAQ
;
A
#
# COMPACT_ATOMS: atom_id res chain seq x y z
N MET A 1 3.46 16.48 31.91
CA MET A 1 2.59 15.81 31.00
C MET A 1 3.30 15.16 29.89
N PRO A 2 3.18 13.88 29.79
CA PRO A 2 3.89 13.22 28.72
C PRO A 2 3.29 13.57 27.41
N LYS A 3 4.13 13.83 26.47
CA LYS A 3 3.69 14.04 25.17
C LYS A 3 3.38 12.76 24.52
N GLN A 4 2.21 12.67 23.99
CA GLN A 4 1.87 11.52 23.24
C GLN A 4 2.49 11.62 21.89
N ARG A 5 3.21 10.59 21.48
CA ARG A 5 3.68 10.55 20.15
C ARG A 5 2.55 10.38 19.23
N LYS A 6 2.42 11.25 18.26
CA LYS A 6 1.45 11.06 17.25
C LYS A 6 1.98 10.06 16.27
N ILE A 7 1.25 9.00 16.06
CA ILE A 7 1.59 8.03 15.06
C ILE A 7 1.08 8.55 13.74
N PRO A 8 1.96 8.76 12.75
CA PRO A 8 1.48 9.28 11.47
C PRO A 8 0.50 8.32 10.83
N LEU A 9 -0.58 8.84 10.33
CA LEU A 9 -1.54 8.04 9.61
C LEU A 9 -1.36 8.25 8.13
N ARG A 10 -1.63 7.21 7.37
CA ARG A 10 -1.58 7.28 5.93
C ARG A 10 -2.92 6.87 5.39
N LYS A 11 -3.24 7.34 4.20
CA LYS A 11 -4.56 7.12 3.63
C LYS A 11 -4.48 6.05 2.55
N CYS A 12 -5.38 5.09 2.62
CA CYS A 12 -5.53 4.10 1.57
C CYS A 12 -6.12 4.76 0.33
N ILE A 13 -5.51 4.56 -0.82
CA ILE A 13 -6.00 5.21 -2.03
C ILE A 13 -7.28 4.59 -2.54
N ALA A 14 -7.64 3.41 -2.06
CA ALA A 14 -8.87 2.74 -2.52
C ALA A 14 -10.06 3.11 -1.65
N CYS A 15 -9.96 2.92 -0.35
CA CYS A 15 -11.09 3.17 0.54
C CYS A 15 -11.00 4.53 1.22
N GLN A 16 -9.85 5.17 1.14
CA GLN A 16 -9.62 6.51 1.66
C GLN A 16 -9.71 6.61 3.17
N LYS A 17 -9.64 5.49 3.85
CA LYS A 17 -9.55 5.51 5.30
C LYS A 17 -8.12 5.71 5.73
N SER A 18 -7.93 6.51 6.77
CA SER A 18 -6.61 6.75 7.32
C SER A 18 -6.34 5.74 8.42
N THR A 19 -5.14 5.18 8.41
CA THR A 19 -4.75 4.22 9.43
C THR A 19 -3.24 4.21 9.55
N GLU A 20 -2.72 3.45 10.52
CA GLU A 20 -1.29 3.35 10.68
C GLU A 20 -0.66 2.64 9.49
N LYS A 21 0.53 3.07 9.14
CA LYS A 21 1.16 2.53 7.93
C LYS A 21 1.42 1.03 8.03
N ARG A 22 1.52 0.46 9.23
CA ARG A 22 1.72 -0.98 9.36
C ARG A 22 0.50 -1.78 8.90
N ASN A 23 -0.65 -1.13 8.81
CA ASN A 23 -1.87 -1.76 8.32
C ASN A 23 -2.08 -1.53 6.84
N LEU A 24 -1.08 -0.96 6.18
CA LEU A 24 -1.17 -0.63 4.78
C LEU A 24 0.01 -1.23 4.04
N PHE A 25 -0.23 -1.63 2.79
CA PHE A 25 0.88 -1.90 1.89
C PHE A 25 1.42 -0.58 1.39
N ARG A 26 2.73 -0.50 1.24
CA ARG A 26 3.35 0.65 0.60
C ARG A 26 3.85 0.20 -0.76
N ILE A 27 3.35 0.84 -1.80
CA ILE A 27 3.79 0.55 -3.15
C ILE A 27 4.60 1.75 -3.61
N VAL A 28 5.82 1.51 -4.05
CA VAL A 28 6.80 2.57 -4.31
C VAL A 28 7.21 2.56 -5.77
N ARG A 29 7.24 3.75 -6.37
CA ARG A 29 7.87 3.92 -7.65
C ARG A 29 9.26 4.46 -7.39
N SER A 30 10.28 3.73 -7.81
CA SER A 30 11.65 4.16 -7.61
C SER A 30 11.98 5.33 -8.52
N PRO A 31 13.09 6.03 -8.28
CA PRO A 31 13.49 7.11 -9.20
C PRO A 31 13.71 6.63 -10.62
N GLU A 32 14.02 5.34 -10.80
CA GLU A 32 14.19 4.79 -12.14
C GLU A 32 12.86 4.40 -12.79
N GLY A 33 11.77 4.54 -12.10
CA GLY A 33 10.46 4.24 -12.67
C GLY A 33 9.96 2.84 -12.41
N GLU A 34 10.67 2.05 -11.63
CA GLU A 34 10.20 0.71 -11.30
C GLU A 34 9.25 0.74 -10.11
N VAL A 35 8.32 -0.18 -10.10
CA VAL A 35 7.33 -0.23 -9.03
C VAL A 35 7.54 -1.50 -8.22
N PHE A 36 7.56 -1.33 -6.90
CA PHE A 36 7.80 -2.44 -5.97
C PHE A 36 6.78 -2.41 -4.85
N LEU A 37 6.50 -3.58 -4.31
CA LEU A 37 5.81 -3.66 -3.02
C LEU A 37 6.87 -3.56 -1.94
N ASP A 38 6.83 -2.49 -1.17
CA ASP A 38 7.85 -2.22 -0.16
C ASP A 38 7.31 -2.57 1.22
N LEU A 39 7.63 -3.76 1.68
CA LEU A 39 7.16 -4.23 2.98
C LEU A 39 7.98 -3.63 4.13
N THR A 40 9.15 -3.08 3.84
CA THR A 40 9.97 -2.50 4.90
C THR A 40 9.67 -1.03 5.13
N GLY A 41 9.10 -0.36 4.16
CA GLY A 41 8.82 1.07 4.26
C GLY A 41 10.04 1.94 4.11
N LYS A 42 11.16 1.39 3.65
CA LYS A 42 12.40 2.13 3.60
C LYS A 42 12.89 2.48 2.21
N LYS A 43 12.22 2.00 1.17
CA LYS A 43 12.66 2.29 -0.17
C LYS A 43 12.36 3.73 -0.54
N ASN A 44 13.30 4.34 -1.24
CA ASN A 44 13.12 5.71 -1.71
C ASN A 44 12.22 5.72 -2.94
N GLY A 45 11.42 6.77 -3.03
CA GLY A 45 10.59 6.95 -4.20
C GLY A 45 9.23 7.45 -3.82
N ARG A 46 8.38 7.58 -4.83
CA ARG A 46 7.02 8.03 -4.59
C ARG A 46 6.19 6.84 -4.10
N GLY A 47 5.54 7.01 -2.96
CA GLY A 47 4.79 5.92 -2.36
C GLY A 47 3.31 6.11 -2.44
N ALA A 48 2.60 5.00 -2.53
CA ALA A 48 1.16 4.97 -2.40
C ALA A 48 0.82 3.93 -1.35
N TYR A 49 -0.27 4.13 -0.64
CA TYR A 49 -0.65 3.21 0.42
C TYR A 49 -1.98 2.56 0.07
N LEU A 50 -2.09 1.29 0.43
CA LEU A 50 -3.27 0.51 0.11
C LEU A 50 -3.55 -0.41 1.28
N SER A 51 -4.77 -0.43 1.76
CA SER A 51 -5.12 -1.27 2.90
C SER A 51 -4.82 -2.74 2.62
N LYS A 52 -4.43 -3.46 3.65
CA LYS A 52 -4.13 -4.89 3.54
C LYS A 52 -5.42 -5.67 3.53
N GLN A 53 -6.25 -5.42 2.53
CA GLN A 53 -7.53 -6.06 2.34
C GLN A 53 -7.71 -6.36 0.87
N ALA A 54 -8.23 -7.54 0.59
CA ALA A 54 -8.42 -7.95 -0.80
C ALA A 54 -9.33 -7.00 -1.56
N ASP A 55 -10.35 -6.49 -0.89
CA ASP A 55 -11.29 -5.57 -1.55
C ASP A 55 -10.58 -4.31 -2.03
N CYS A 56 -9.68 -3.76 -1.22
CA CYS A 56 -8.96 -2.56 -1.61
C CYS A 56 -7.98 -2.84 -2.73
N ILE A 57 -7.32 -3.99 -2.69
CA ILE A 57 -6.39 -4.37 -3.75
C ILE A 57 -7.15 -4.53 -5.07
N GLN A 58 -8.29 -5.20 -5.02
CA GLN A 58 -9.08 -5.42 -6.23
C GLN A 58 -9.59 -4.10 -6.81
N LYS A 59 -10.05 -3.21 -5.93
CA LYS A 59 -10.53 -1.92 -6.39
C LYS A 59 -9.41 -1.11 -7.02
N ALA A 60 -8.23 -1.14 -6.43
CA ALA A 60 -7.09 -0.41 -6.98
C ALA A 60 -6.70 -0.98 -8.34
N LYS A 61 -6.77 -2.29 -8.49
CA LYS A 61 -6.46 -2.92 -9.76
C LYS A 61 -7.50 -2.58 -10.83
N ASP A 62 -8.76 -2.70 -10.48
CA ASP A 62 -9.84 -2.47 -11.43
C ASP A 62 -9.88 -1.04 -11.93
N LYS A 63 -9.56 -0.10 -11.07
CA LYS A 63 -9.67 1.32 -11.41
C LYS A 63 -8.33 1.96 -11.67
N ASN A 64 -7.26 1.17 -11.71
CA ASN A 64 -5.90 1.65 -11.96
C ASN A 64 -5.49 2.77 -11.01
N LEU A 65 -5.88 2.64 -9.75
CA LEU A 65 -5.62 3.71 -8.79
C LEU A 65 -4.14 3.89 -8.53
N LEU A 66 -3.40 2.78 -8.43
CA LEU A 66 -1.97 2.87 -8.20
C LEU A 66 -1.25 3.48 -9.39
N SER A 67 -1.63 3.09 -10.60
CA SER A 67 -1.02 3.67 -11.79
C SER A 67 -1.24 5.17 -11.86
N ARG A 68 -2.44 5.59 -11.53
CA ARG A 68 -2.75 7.01 -11.54
C ARG A 68 -1.96 7.77 -10.50
N HIS A 69 -1.84 7.19 -9.31
CA HIS A 69 -1.14 7.86 -8.23
C HIS A 69 0.35 7.91 -8.48
N LEU A 70 0.92 6.84 -8.98
CA LEU A 70 2.36 6.75 -9.20
C LEU A 70 2.80 7.27 -10.56
N GLY A 71 1.86 7.43 -11.49
CA GLY A 71 2.18 7.97 -12.80
C GLY A 71 2.84 7.00 -13.74
N VAL A 72 2.86 5.71 -13.42
CA VAL A 72 3.42 4.67 -14.27
C VAL A 72 2.58 3.42 -14.14
N PRO A 73 2.61 2.54 -15.13
CA PRO A 73 1.89 1.27 -15.00
C PRO A 73 2.44 0.45 -13.86
N VAL A 74 1.55 -0.27 -13.18
CA VAL A 74 1.94 -1.13 -12.07
C VAL A 74 1.93 -2.57 -12.55
N PRO A 75 3.07 -3.28 -12.42
CA PRO A 75 3.12 -4.66 -12.89
C PRO A 75 2.14 -5.56 -12.15
N GLU A 76 1.63 -6.55 -12.85
CA GLU A 76 0.71 -7.49 -12.24
C GLU A 76 1.34 -8.20 -11.05
N ARG A 77 2.65 -8.43 -11.09
CA ARG A 77 3.33 -9.12 -10.00
C ARG A 77 3.17 -8.38 -8.67
N VAL A 78 3.01 -7.05 -8.69
CA VAL A 78 2.84 -6.30 -7.46
C VAL A 78 1.52 -6.70 -6.79
N PHE A 79 0.47 -6.81 -7.59
CA PHE A 79 -0.81 -7.24 -7.04
C PHE A 79 -0.75 -8.68 -6.56
N GLU A 80 -0.07 -9.54 -7.30
CA GLU A 80 0.08 -10.93 -6.90
C GLU A 80 0.84 -11.04 -5.58
N GLU A 81 1.87 -10.21 -5.42
CA GLU A 81 2.61 -10.21 -4.17
C GLU A 81 1.75 -9.76 -3.01
N MET A 82 0.87 -8.79 -3.23
CA MET A 82 -0.03 -8.35 -2.18
C MET A 82 -1.02 -9.45 -1.78
N TYR A 83 -1.60 -10.12 -2.76
CA TYR A 83 -2.50 -11.22 -2.45
C TYR A 83 -1.77 -12.36 -1.75
N HIS A 84 -0.56 -12.65 -2.20
CA HIS A 84 0.24 -13.70 -1.57
C HIS A 84 0.54 -13.34 -0.11
N TYR A 85 0.87 -12.08 0.14
CA TYR A 85 1.12 -11.63 1.50
C TYR A 85 -0.11 -11.86 2.38
N LEU A 86 -1.29 -11.58 1.87
CA LEU A 86 -2.50 -11.76 2.64
C LEU A 86 -2.75 -13.24 2.97
N GLU A 87 -2.38 -14.13 2.06
CA GLU A 87 -2.49 -15.55 2.33
C GLU A 87 -1.53 -16.01 3.41
N GLN A 88 -0.32 -15.45 3.41
CA GLN A 88 0.69 -15.83 4.38
C GLN A 88 0.46 -15.17 5.73
N HIS A 89 -0.18 -14.01 5.75
CA HIS A 89 -0.38 -13.24 6.96
C HIS A 89 -1.84 -12.83 7.05
N PRO A 90 -2.73 -13.78 7.35
CA PRO A 90 -4.15 -13.43 7.39
C PRO A 90 -4.37 -12.36 8.44
N VAL A 91 -5.05 -11.32 8.03
CA VAL A 91 -5.43 -10.29 8.97
C VAL A 91 -6.62 -10.80 9.71
N ASP A 92 -6.51 -10.92 10.99
CA ASP A 92 -7.63 -11.33 11.75
C ASP A 92 -8.70 -10.38 11.56
N ALA A 93 -9.83 -10.85 11.25
CA ALA A 93 -10.90 -9.96 11.02
C ALA A 93 -11.21 -9.38 12.31
N GLN A 94 -10.83 -9.11 13.07
CA GLN A 94 -11.13 -8.51 14.28
C GLN A 94 -12.30 -7.80 14.29
#